data_4dda83bdc8cc6876137094fe3ee25852
#
_entry.id   4dda83bdc8cc6876137094fe3ee25852
#
_cell.length_a   1.000
_cell.length_b   1.000
_cell.length_c   1.000
_cell.angle_alpha   90.00
_cell.angle_beta   90.00
_cell.angle_gamma   90.00
#
_symmetry.space_group_name_H-M   'P 1'
#
loop_
_entity.id
_entity.type
_entity.pdbx_description
1 polymer ?
#
loop_
_entity_poly.entity_id
_entity_poly.type
_entity_poly.pdbx_seq_one_letter_code
_entity_poly.pdbx_strand_id
1 'polypeptide(L)'
;MAAFGQKSGEPQPLGGAWEGGWRSGEIVLSMIADHTRAAWSAKVRETLFVDGLRLARPVRSTDGRYVVSGWRADTFVSGEPEPRHDEVVSAGVRLHEATATLERPRFLTQTPVPPWTDVDVFTVADRAAWDDRPLQALPLGAPELPQSEDRERSVELVTQLAGLRKPTKSPSQLVHGDLYGAVLFTGTAAPGITDITPYWRPAS
;
A
#
# COMPACT_ATOMS: atom_id res chain seq x y z
N MET A 1 -9.23 17.97 11.05
CA MET A 1 -8.30 19.04 11.53
C MET A 1 -8.29 19.13 13.05
N ALA A 2 -9.37 19.56 13.69
CA ALA A 2 -9.42 19.72 15.16
C ALA A 2 -9.05 18.44 15.94
N ALA A 3 -9.49 17.26 15.47
CA ALA A 3 -9.19 15.99 16.11
C ALA A 3 -7.68 15.67 16.17
N PHE A 4 -6.88 16.22 15.25
CA PHE A 4 -5.43 16.05 15.21
C PHE A 4 -4.67 17.28 15.77
N GLY A 5 -5.34 18.14 16.56
CA GLY A 5 -4.71 19.26 17.24
C GLY A 5 -4.24 20.40 16.32
N GLN A 6 -4.62 20.37 15.05
CA GLN A 6 -4.17 21.39 14.10
C GLN A 6 -5.15 22.56 14.00
N LYS A 7 -4.60 23.77 14.02
CA LYS A 7 -5.34 24.99 13.68
C LYS A 7 -5.60 25.00 12.18
N SER A 8 -6.77 25.41 11.77
CA SER A 8 -7.20 25.49 10.37
C SER A 8 -6.31 26.45 9.57
N GLY A 9 -5.46 25.91 8.70
CA GLY A 9 -4.91 26.61 7.55
C GLY A 9 -5.79 26.32 6.33
N GLU A 10 -5.61 27.04 5.24
CA GLU A 10 -6.28 26.72 3.97
C GLU A 10 -5.76 25.38 3.46
N PRO A 11 -6.61 24.33 3.33
CA PRO A 11 -6.16 23.02 2.91
C PRO A 11 -5.86 23.03 1.42
N GLN A 12 -4.73 22.43 1.04
CA GLN A 12 -4.30 22.27 -0.34
C GLN A 12 -4.48 20.80 -0.75
N PRO A 13 -5.14 20.49 -1.87
CA PRO A 13 -5.28 19.13 -2.36
C PRO A 13 -3.92 18.60 -2.82
N LEU A 14 -3.66 17.33 -2.57
CA LEU A 14 -2.46 16.62 -3.00
C LEU A 14 -2.81 15.54 -4.03
N GLY A 15 -1.80 15.08 -4.79
CA GLY A 15 -1.94 14.06 -5.81
C GLY A 15 -2.04 12.62 -5.27
N GLY A 16 -1.93 11.66 -6.21
CA GLY A 16 -2.11 10.22 -5.95
C GLY A 16 -1.15 9.63 -4.92
N ALA A 17 0.08 10.14 -4.85
CA ALA A 17 1.06 9.69 -3.85
C ALA A 17 0.60 9.92 -2.39
N TRP A 18 -0.40 10.76 -2.17
CA TRP A 18 -1.07 11.03 -0.91
C TRP A 18 -2.53 10.56 -0.90
N GLU A 19 -2.89 9.66 -1.81
CA GLU A 19 -4.26 9.14 -1.93
C GLU A 19 -5.32 10.24 -2.07
N GLY A 20 -4.98 11.33 -2.77
CA GLY A 20 -5.87 12.49 -2.89
C GLY A 20 -6.10 13.25 -1.57
N GLY A 21 -5.16 13.14 -0.63
CA GLY A 21 -5.23 13.80 0.67
C GLY A 21 -5.13 15.32 0.59
N TRP A 22 -5.27 15.96 1.75
CA TRP A 22 -5.26 17.42 1.89
C TRP A 22 -4.14 17.84 2.83
N ARG A 23 -3.23 18.67 2.34
CA ARG A 23 -2.18 19.28 3.17
C ARG A 23 -2.70 20.51 3.91
N SER A 24 -2.37 20.61 5.18
CA SER A 24 -2.55 21.81 5.99
C SER A 24 -1.32 22.03 6.86
N GLY A 25 -0.51 23.01 6.50
CA GLY A 25 0.80 23.23 7.13
C GLY A 25 1.73 22.04 6.94
N GLU A 26 2.19 21.45 8.04
CA GLU A 26 3.12 20.32 8.04
C GLU A 26 2.44 18.94 8.13
N ILE A 27 1.13 18.89 8.03
CA ILE A 27 0.40 17.62 8.05
C ILE A 27 -0.43 17.41 6.79
N VAL A 28 -0.65 16.14 6.47
CA VAL A 28 -1.56 15.68 5.43
C VAL A 28 -2.68 14.89 6.08
N LEU A 29 -3.90 15.17 5.69
CA LEU A 29 -5.10 14.40 6.04
C LEU A 29 -5.53 13.59 4.84
N SER A 30 -5.63 12.28 5.00
CA SER A 30 -6.11 11.37 3.97
C SER A 30 -7.32 10.58 4.46
N MET A 31 -8.31 10.43 3.61
CA MET A 31 -9.44 9.54 3.86
C MET A 31 -8.99 8.09 3.63
N ILE A 32 -9.39 7.19 4.49
CA ILE A 32 -8.96 5.79 4.44
C ILE A 32 -10.12 4.87 4.07
N ALA A 33 -9.83 3.89 3.23
CA ALA A 33 -10.79 2.83 2.86
C ALA A 33 -10.79 1.67 3.87
N ASP A 34 -9.61 1.31 4.41
CA ASP A 34 -9.44 0.21 5.37
C ASP A 34 -8.78 0.68 6.65
N HIS A 35 -9.58 0.74 7.73
CA HIS A 35 -9.15 1.16 9.06
C HIS A 35 -8.05 0.26 9.66
N THR A 36 -8.12 -1.05 9.43
CA THR A 36 -7.18 -2.02 9.99
C THR A 36 -5.80 -1.87 9.36
N ARG A 37 -5.76 -1.75 8.04
CA ARG A 37 -4.52 -1.53 7.29
C ARG A 37 -3.90 -0.18 7.63
N ALA A 38 -4.69 0.88 7.64
CA ALA A 38 -4.22 2.22 7.95
C ALA A 38 -3.66 2.34 9.38
N ALA A 39 -4.35 1.77 10.37
CA ALA A 39 -3.87 1.77 11.75
C ALA A 39 -2.59 0.93 11.93
N TRP A 40 -2.49 -0.20 11.23
CA TRP A 40 -1.30 -1.03 11.24
C TRP A 40 -0.11 -0.31 10.59
N SER A 41 -0.30 0.26 9.38
CA SER A 41 0.74 1.03 8.69
C SER A 41 1.22 2.20 9.53
N ALA A 42 0.32 2.94 10.16
CA ALA A 42 0.66 4.03 11.06
C ALA A 42 1.51 3.54 12.25
N LYS A 43 1.11 2.43 12.90
CA LYS A 43 1.86 1.85 14.02
C LYS A 43 3.28 1.45 13.59
N VAL A 44 3.45 0.86 12.42
CA VAL A 44 4.78 0.50 11.89
C VAL A 44 5.59 1.76 11.60
N ARG A 45 5.05 2.71 10.87
CA ARG A 45 5.76 3.94 10.48
C ARG A 45 6.09 4.86 11.66
N GLU A 46 5.38 4.76 12.78
CA GLU A 46 5.66 5.56 13.98
C GLU A 46 7.07 5.29 14.53
N THR A 47 7.52 4.04 14.50
CA THR A 47 8.81 3.61 15.09
C THR A 47 9.86 3.19 14.06
N LEU A 48 9.43 2.90 12.82
CA LEU A 48 10.32 2.43 11.77
C LEU A 48 11.31 3.53 11.38
N PHE A 49 12.59 3.23 11.45
CA PHE A 49 13.66 4.05 10.89
C PHE A 49 14.32 3.30 9.74
N VAL A 50 14.50 3.97 8.61
CA VAL A 50 15.17 3.40 7.42
C VAL A 50 16.23 4.40 6.97
N ASP A 51 17.50 4.01 7.05
CA ASP A 51 18.58 4.87 6.61
C ASP A 51 18.46 5.22 5.12
N GLY A 52 18.65 6.50 4.81
CA GLY A 52 18.52 7.02 3.44
C GLY A 52 17.07 7.09 2.92
N LEU A 53 16.05 6.98 3.78
CA LEU A 53 14.66 7.24 3.44
C LEU A 53 14.01 8.25 4.39
N ARG A 54 13.08 9.05 3.86
CA ARG A 54 12.19 9.92 4.65
C ARG A 54 10.81 9.27 4.69
N LEU A 55 10.32 8.94 5.87
CA LEU A 55 8.98 8.34 6.02
C LEU A 55 8.00 9.39 6.54
N ALA A 56 6.82 9.48 5.92
CA ALA A 56 5.70 10.22 6.50
C ALA A 56 5.32 9.59 7.85
N ARG A 57 5.37 10.37 8.92
CA ARG A 57 5.09 9.90 10.27
C ARG A 57 3.63 10.08 10.61
N PRO A 58 2.97 9.09 11.22
CA PRO A 58 1.60 9.26 11.64
C PRO A 58 1.51 10.32 12.74
N VAL A 59 0.49 11.15 12.64
CA VAL A 59 0.11 12.11 13.66
C VAL A 59 -1.09 11.55 14.41
N ARG A 60 -0.93 11.34 15.71
CA ARG A 60 -2.03 10.87 16.56
C ARG A 60 -3.04 11.99 16.80
N SER A 61 -4.29 11.61 16.88
CA SER A 61 -5.33 12.50 17.35
C SER A 61 -5.13 12.88 18.83
N THR A 62 -5.85 13.89 19.30
CA THR A 62 -5.78 14.37 20.69
C THR A 62 -6.13 13.31 21.73
N ASP A 63 -6.86 12.27 21.34
CA ASP A 63 -7.18 11.10 22.15
C ASP A 63 -6.29 9.87 21.86
N GLY A 64 -5.19 10.06 21.12
CA GLY A 64 -4.14 9.05 20.88
C GLY A 64 -4.40 8.07 19.73
N ARG A 65 -5.48 8.22 18.96
CA ARG A 65 -5.81 7.34 17.84
C ARG A 65 -5.07 7.73 16.56
N TYR A 66 -4.78 6.76 15.69
CA TYR A 66 -4.24 7.01 14.34
C TYR A 66 -5.34 7.38 13.34
N VAL A 67 -6.56 6.91 13.59
CA VAL A 67 -7.69 7.07 12.69
C VAL A 67 -8.88 7.64 13.45
N VAL A 68 -9.51 8.70 12.91
CA VAL A 68 -10.70 9.34 13.46
C VAL A 68 -11.70 9.58 12.34
N SER A 69 -12.90 9.01 12.46
CA SER A 69 -14.01 9.19 11.52
C SER A 69 -13.62 8.95 10.05
N GLY A 70 -12.81 7.92 9.79
CA GLY A 70 -12.35 7.58 8.45
C GLY A 70 -11.17 8.43 7.92
N TRP A 71 -10.55 9.25 8.77
CA TRP A 71 -9.39 10.07 8.42
C TRP A 71 -8.16 9.67 9.21
N ARG A 72 -7.01 9.72 8.56
CA ARG A 72 -5.68 9.68 9.18
C ARG A 72 -4.95 11.00 8.96
N ALA A 73 -3.95 11.25 9.79
CA ALA A 73 -3.04 12.37 9.64
C ALA A 73 -1.59 11.87 9.63
N ASP A 74 -0.80 12.40 8.71
CA ASP A 74 0.63 12.10 8.58
C ASP A 74 1.43 13.39 8.44
N THR A 75 2.71 13.39 8.81
CA THR A 75 3.60 14.52 8.53
C THR A 75 3.83 14.63 7.03
N PHE A 76 3.84 15.87 6.52
CA PHE A 76 4.12 16.11 5.11
C PHE A 76 5.58 15.78 4.77
N VAL A 77 5.77 15.01 3.72
CA VAL A 77 7.07 14.74 3.08
C VAL A 77 7.05 15.41 1.71
N SER A 78 7.98 16.31 1.48
CA SER A 78 8.08 17.06 0.21
C SER A 78 8.57 16.17 -0.93
N GLY A 79 8.13 16.49 -2.14
CA GLY A 79 8.54 15.85 -3.38
C GLY A 79 7.36 15.35 -4.19
N GLU A 80 7.68 14.88 -5.39
CA GLU A 80 6.73 14.31 -6.34
C GLU A 80 7.26 12.97 -6.84
N PRO A 81 6.39 12.07 -7.33
CA PRO A 81 6.82 10.86 -8.03
C PRO A 81 7.59 11.25 -9.30
N GLU A 82 8.74 10.63 -9.50
CA GLU A 82 9.57 10.82 -10.69
C GLU A 82 9.95 9.46 -11.30
N PRO A 83 10.21 9.36 -12.61
CA PRO A 83 10.59 8.09 -13.25
C PRO A 83 12.06 7.69 -12.94
N ARG A 84 12.43 7.70 -11.67
CA ARG A 84 13.74 7.32 -11.13
C ARG A 84 13.72 5.85 -10.70
N HIS A 85 13.53 4.95 -11.65
CA HIS A 85 13.23 3.54 -11.39
C HIS A 85 14.25 2.84 -10.48
N ASP A 86 15.56 3.06 -10.72
CA ASP A 86 16.62 2.42 -9.93
C ASP A 86 16.58 2.90 -8.47
N GLU A 87 16.24 4.16 -8.24
CA GLU A 87 16.13 4.72 -6.90
C GLU A 87 14.85 4.29 -6.19
N VAL A 88 13.75 4.10 -6.92
CA VAL A 88 12.53 3.49 -6.39
C VAL A 88 12.81 2.06 -5.93
N VAL A 89 13.50 1.25 -6.77
CA VAL A 89 13.91 -0.11 -6.39
C VAL A 89 14.83 -0.10 -5.18
N SER A 90 15.83 0.78 -5.17
CA SER A 90 16.75 0.93 -4.03
C SER A 90 16.04 1.32 -2.73
N ALA A 91 15.05 2.23 -2.82
CA ALA A 91 14.20 2.59 -1.68
C ALA A 91 13.39 1.39 -1.17
N GLY A 92 12.84 0.59 -2.11
CA GLY A 92 12.14 -0.65 -1.80
C GLY A 92 13.00 -1.67 -1.07
N VAL A 93 14.22 -1.91 -1.56
CA VAL A 93 15.17 -2.84 -0.91
C VAL A 93 15.44 -2.41 0.53
N ARG A 94 15.78 -1.14 0.76
CA ARG A 94 16.03 -0.61 2.12
C ARG A 94 14.81 -0.76 3.04
N LEU A 95 13.62 -0.45 2.52
CA LEU A 95 12.38 -0.61 3.28
C LEU A 95 12.15 -2.09 3.64
N HIS A 96 12.31 -3.00 2.68
CA HIS A 96 12.11 -4.43 2.88
C HIS A 96 13.12 -5.03 3.86
N GLU A 97 14.38 -4.61 3.82
CA GLU A 97 15.40 -5.00 4.80
C GLU A 97 15.02 -4.52 6.21
N ALA A 98 14.61 -3.27 6.35
CA ALA A 98 14.23 -2.70 7.64
C ALA A 98 12.95 -3.33 8.22
N THR A 99 12.09 -3.91 7.39
CA THR A 99 10.82 -4.54 7.80
C THR A 99 10.87 -6.06 7.81
N ALA A 100 12.01 -6.69 7.49
CA ALA A 100 12.15 -8.15 7.34
C ALA A 100 11.78 -8.95 8.60
N THR A 101 11.90 -8.35 9.79
CA THR A 101 11.60 -9.00 11.07
C THR A 101 10.16 -8.76 11.56
N LEU A 102 9.36 -8.00 10.81
CA LEU A 102 7.97 -7.78 11.18
C LEU A 102 7.16 -9.07 11.04
N GLU A 103 6.26 -9.29 11.97
CA GLU A 103 5.31 -10.39 11.87
C GLU A 103 4.23 -10.12 10.82
N ARG A 104 3.78 -11.19 10.16
CA ARG A 104 2.69 -11.10 9.18
C ARG A 104 1.42 -10.59 9.85
N PRO A 105 0.85 -9.45 9.39
CA PRO A 105 -0.40 -8.95 9.94
C PRO A 105 -1.55 -9.92 9.70
N ARG A 106 -2.45 -10.08 10.67
CA ARG A 106 -3.58 -11.02 10.57
C ARG A 106 -4.49 -10.72 9.38
N PHE A 107 -4.71 -9.45 9.04
CA PHE A 107 -5.56 -9.09 7.91
C PHE A 107 -4.99 -9.57 6.55
N LEU A 108 -3.67 -9.78 6.44
CA LEU A 108 -3.08 -10.40 5.24
C LEU A 108 -3.28 -11.92 5.16
N THR A 109 -3.79 -12.56 6.20
CA THR A 109 -4.14 -14.00 6.17
C THR A 109 -5.61 -14.23 5.83
N GLN A 110 -6.45 -13.21 5.92
CA GLN A 110 -7.88 -13.31 5.64
C GLN A 110 -8.14 -13.30 4.14
N THR A 111 -9.08 -14.11 3.69
CA THR A 111 -9.56 -14.09 2.30
C THR A 111 -10.68 -13.06 2.20
N PRO A 112 -10.58 -12.10 1.28
CA PRO A 112 -11.68 -11.18 1.03
C PRO A 112 -12.96 -11.92 0.62
N VAL A 113 -14.10 -11.45 1.13
CA VAL A 113 -15.42 -12.00 0.85
C VAL A 113 -16.27 -10.90 0.18
N PRO A 114 -17.01 -11.23 -0.90
CA PRO A 114 -17.88 -10.25 -1.55
C PRO A 114 -18.96 -9.66 -0.61
N PRO A 115 -19.39 -8.40 -0.82
CA PRO A 115 -18.96 -7.49 -1.90
C PRO A 115 -17.56 -6.93 -1.65
N TRP A 116 -16.73 -6.93 -2.70
CA TRP A 116 -15.34 -6.48 -2.60
C TRP A 116 -15.20 -4.96 -2.69
N THR A 117 -14.30 -4.42 -1.89
CA THR A 117 -13.77 -3.06 -2.04
C THR A 117 -12.62 -3.06 -3.06
N ASP A 118 -12.17 -1.88 -3.49
CA ASP A 118 -11.02 -1.77 -4.39
C ASP A 118 -9.76 -2.43 -3.79
N VAL A 119 -9.56 -2.31 -2.47
CA VAL A 119 -8.45 -2.96 -1.76
C VAL A 119 -8.55 -4.49 -1.83
N ASP A 120 -9.77 -5.03 -1.77
CA ASP A 120 -10.00 -6.48 -1.85
C ASP A 120 -9.69 -7.02 -3.23
N VAL A 121 -9.98 -6.27 -4.30
CA VAL A 121 -9.64 -6.64 -5.68
C VAL A 121 -8.13 -6.86 -5.83
N PHE A 122 -7.31 -5.92 -5.35
CA PHE A 122 -5.85 -6.07 -5.39
C PHE A 122 -5.35 -7.21 -4.49
N THR A 123 -5.95 -7.42 -3.33
CA THR A 123 -5.61 -8.54 -2.43
C THR A 123 -5.92 -9.89 -3.09
N VAL A 124 -7.05 -10.00 -3.78
CA VAL A 124 -7.45 -11.23 -4.50
C VAL A 124 -6.52 -11.47 -5.69
N ALA A 125 -6.19 -10.44 -6.46
CA ALA A 125 -5.26 -10.52 -7.58
C ALA A 125 -3.85 -10.96 -7.14
N ASP A 126 -3.34 -10.40 -6.05
CA ASP A 126 -2.06 -10.80 -5.44
C ASP A 126 -2.10 -12.28 -5.03
N ARG A 127 -3.15 -12.73 -4.36
CA ARG A 127 -3.31 -14.14 -4.01
C ARG A 127 -3.36 -15.04 -5.24
N ALA A 128 -4.13 -14.67 -6.25
CA ALA A 128 -4.18 -15.42 -7.51
C ALA A 128 -2.81 -15.54 -8.18
N ALA A 129 -1.97 -14.51 -8.08
CA ALA A 129 -0.61 -14.56 -8.62
C ALA A 129 0.32 -15.52 -7.88
N TRP A 130 0.12 -15.73 -6.56
CA TRP A 130 1.05 -16.47 -5.70
C TRP A 130 0.51 -17.82 -5.20
N ASP A 131 -0.80 -18.04 -5.18
CA ASP A 131 -1.39 -19.28 -4.69
C ASP A 131 -1.20 -20.43 -5.70
N ASP A 132 -1.21 -21.68 -5.20
CA ASP A 132 -1.04 -22.87 -6.05
C ASP A 132 -2.19 -23.07 -7.04
N ARG A 133 -3.35 -22.49 -6.75
CA ARG A 133 -4.56 -22.57 -7.57
C ARG A 133 -5.13 -21.20 -7.92
N PRO A 134 -4.40 -20.44 -8.75
CA PRO A 134 -4.73 -19.03 -9.00
C PRO A 134 -6.11 -18.81 -9.60
N LEU A 135 -6.56 -19.67 -10.51
CA LEU A 135 -7.87 -19.53 -11.17
C LEU A 135 -9.05 -19.81 -10.23
N GLN A 136 -8.84 -20.55 -9.13
CA GLN A 136 -9.87 -20.78 -8.13
C GLN A 136 -9.99 -19.63 -7.12
N ALA A 137 -8.94 -18.83 -6.98
CA ALA A 137 -8.94 -17.65 -6.14
C ALA A 137 -9.66 -16.46 -6.80
N LEU A 138 -9.85 -16.50 -8.12
CA LEU A 138 -10.55 -15.47 -8.89
C LEU A 138 -11.99 -15.90 -9.18
N PRO A 139 -12.97 -14.99 -9.10
CA PRO A 139 -14.37 -15.27 -9.42
C PRO A 139 -14.62 -15.36 -10.93
N LEU A 140 -13.60 -15.66 -11.73
CA LEU A 140 -13.69 -15.72 -13.19
C LEU A 140 -14.71 -16.74 -13.71
N GLY A 141 -15.05 -17.74 -12.88
CA GLY A 141 -16.07 -18.74 -13.17
C GLY A 141 -17.44 -18.45 -12.57
N ALA A 142 -17.63 -17.31 -11.90
CA ALA A 142 -18.92 -17.00 -11.29
C ALA A 142 -20.02 -16.92 -12.36
N PRO A 143 -21.12 -17.70 -12.22
CA PRO A 143 -22.17 -17.75 -13.22
C PRO A 143 -22.93 -16.41 -13.38
N GLU A 144 -22.86 -15.56 -12.35
CA GLU A 144 -23.50 -14.24 -12.36
C GLU A 144 -22.79 -13.22 -13.24
N LEU A 145 -21.54 -13.45 -13.61
CA LEU A 145 -20.79 -12.54 -14.48
C LEU A 145 -21.15 -12.78 -15.95
N PRO A 146 -21.49 -11.71 -16.69
CA PRO A 146 -21.77 -11.85 -18.11
C PRO A 146 -20.59 -12.45 -18.87
N GLN A 147 -20.88 -13.33 -19.80
CA GLN A 147 -19.89 -13.80 -20.76
C GLN A 147 -19.52 -12.63 -21.68
N SER A 148 -18.22 -12.38 -21.84
CA SER A 148 -17.71 -11.37 -22.74
C SER A 148 -16.36 -11.81 -23.30
N GLU A 149 -16.02 -11.31 -24.47
CA GLU A 149 -14.72 -11.55 -25.12
C GLU A 149 -13.55 -11.11 -24.21
N ASP A 150 -13.70 -9.99 -23.50
CA ASP A 150 -12.71 -9.49 -22.56
C ASP A 150 -12.48 -10.46 -21.39
N ARG A 151 -13.55 -11.09 -20.90
CA ARG A 151 -13.48 -12.10 -19.84
C ARG A 151 -12.73 -13.35 -20.30
N GLU A 152 -13.09 -13.87 -21.47
CA GLU A 152 -12.43 -15.06 -22.04
C GLU A 152 -10.93 -14.79 -22.26
N ARG A 153 -10.59 -13.62 -22.80
CA ARG A 153 -9.19 -13.19 -22.98
C ARG A 153 -8.46 -13.02 -21.65
N SER A 154 -9.12 -12.49 -20.62
CA SER A 154 -8.53 -12.36 -19.28
C SER A 154 -8.23 -13.72 -18.65
N VAL A 155 -9.15 -14.70 -18.78
CA VAL A 155 -8.94 -16.06 -18.29
C VAL A 155 -7.78 -16.73 -19.02
N GLU A 156 -7.71 -16.58 -20.33
CA GLU A 156 -6.61 -17.11 -21.16
C GLU A 156 -5.26 -16.53 -20.70
N LEU A 157 -5.18 -15.19 -20.56
CA LEU A 157 -3.96 -14.51 -20.13
C LEU A 157 -3.52 -14.95 -18.74
N VAL A 158 -4.43 -15.00 -17.77
CA VAL A 158 -4.12 -15.46 -16.41
C VAL A 158 -3.64 -16.92 -16.43
N THR A 159 -4.23 -17.76 -17.25
CA THR A 159 -3.81 -19.16 -17.41
C THR A 159 -2.39 -19.26 -17.96
N GLN A 160 -2.08 -18.49 -19.00
CA GLN A 160 -0.73 -18.44 -19.59
C GLN A 160 0.30 -17.94 -18.56
N LEU A 161 0.01 -16.84 -17.86
CA LEU A 161 0.91 -16.28 -16.85
C LEU A 161 1.11 -17.23 -15.68
N ALA A 162 0.07 -17.92 -15.22
CA ALA A 162 0.17 -18.92 -14.17
C ALA A 162 1.10 -20.08 -14.56
N GLY A 163 1.09 -20.49 -15.84
CA GLY A 163 2.00 -21.52 -16.38
C GLY A 163 3.47 -21.09 -16.42
N LEU A 164 3.76 -19.80 -16.41
CA LEU A 164 5.13 -19.27 -16.42
C LEU A 164 5.72 -19.11 -15.01
N ARG A 165 4.92 -19.29 -13.95
CA ARG A 165 5.38 -19.13 -12.57
C ARG A 165 6.49 -20.15 -12.24
N LYS A 166 7.48 -19.68 -11.49
CA LYS A 166 8.55 -20.52 -10.97
C LYS A 166 8.51 -20.49 -9.44
N PRO A 167 8.69 -21.64 -8.76
CA PRO A 167 8.82 -21.66 -7.32
C PRO A 167 9.99 -20.80 -6.85
N THR A 168 9.78 -20.00 -5.82
CA THR A 168 10.85 -19.29 -5.14
C THR A 168 11.16 -19.96 -3.79
N LYS A 169 12.43 -19.95 -3.41
CA LYS A 169 12.89 -20.45 -2.11
C LYS A 169 13.09 -19.34 -1.08
N SER A 170 12.99 -18.08 -1.52
CA SER A 170 13.14 -16.92 -0.63
C SER A 170 11.98 -16.88 0.37
N PRO A 171 12.25 -16.60 1.65
CA PRO A 171 11.19 -16.47 2.64
C PRO A 171 10.29 -15.28 2.32
N SER A 172 9.01 -15.43 2.62
CA SER A 172 8.07 -14.32 2.53
C SER A 172 8.24 -13.38 3.72
N GLN A 173 8.17 -12.10 3.44
CA GLN A 173 8.22 -11.01 4.40
C GLN A 173 7.27 -9.89 3.99
N LEU A 174 7.24 -8.81 4.76
CA LEU A 174 6.54 -7.60 4.34
C LEU A 174 7.21 -7.03 3.08
N VAL A 175 6.41 -6.77 2.06
CA VAL A 175 6.82 -6.00 0.88
C VAL A 175 5.82 -4.89 0.63
N HIS A 176 6.27 -3.81 0.00
CA HIS A 176 5.41 -2.70 -0.39
C HIS A 176 4.86 -2.96 -1.80
N GLY A 177 3.55 -3.03 -1.92
CA GLY A 177 2.87 -3.40 -3.17
C GLY A 177 2.70 -2.26 -4.18
N ASP A 178 2.99 -0.99 -3.79
CA ASP A 178 2.81 0.19 -4.65
C ASP A 178 3.92 1.22 -4.42
N LEU A 179 5.17 0.81 -4.61
CA LEU A 179 6.32 1.70 -4.42
C LEU A 179 6.39 2.82 -5.46
N TYR A 180 6.05 2.51 -6.71
CA TYR A 180 6.20 3.48 -7.79
C TYR A 180 5.34 4.73 -7.58
N GLY A 181 4.12 4.56 -7.07
CA GLY A 181 3.22 5.65 -6.73
C GLY A 181 3.52 6.35 -5.41
N ALA A 182 4.25 5.68 -4.49
CA ALA A 182 4.44 6.12 -3.11
C ALA A 182 5.81 6.74 -2.82
N VAL A 183 6.78 6.65 -3.75
CA VAL A 183 8.13 7.22 -3.57
C VAL A 183 8.20 8.62 -4.15
N LEU A 184 8.57 9.58 -3.31
CA LEU A 184 8.67 11.00 -3.65
C LEU A 184 10.13 11.45 -3.74
N PHE A 185 10.42 12.26 -4.73
CA PHE A 185 11.74 12.87 -4.93
C PHE A 185 11.68 14.39 -4.85
N THR A 186 12.69 15.01 -4.26
CA THR A 186 12.84 16.46 -4.23
C THR A 186 14.34 16.82 -4.20
N GLY A 187 14.85 17.35 -5.29
CA GLY A 187 16.25 17.69 -5.45
C GLY A 187 17.19 16.53 -5.12
N THR A 188 18.14 16.75 -4.23
CA THR A 188 19.12 15.75 -3.75
C THR A 188 18.75 15.12 -2.41
N ALA A 189 17.57 15.41 -1.88
CA ALA A 189 17.13 14.82 -0.62
C ALA A 189 16.87 13.32 -0.79
N ALA A 190 17.01 12.57 0.31
CA ALA A 190 16.69 11.15 0.33
C ALA A 190 15.23 10.92 -0.14
N PRO A 191 14.93 9.80 -0.84
CA PRO A 191 13.57 9.48 -1.26
C PRO A 191 12.59 9.47 -0.10
N GLY A 192 11.38 9.98 -0.33
CA GLY A 192 10.29 10.01 0.64
C GLY A 192 9.29 8.88 0.40
N ILE A 193 8.75 8.27 1.44
CA ILE A 193 7.66 7.29 1.35
C ILE A 193 6.49 7.78 2.18
N THR A 194 5.32 7.85 1.56
CA THR A 194 4.11 8.42 2.17
C THR A 194 3.33 7.43 3.03
N ASP A 195 3.31 6.16 2.62
CA ASP A 195 2.60 5.09 3.33
C ASP A 195 3.28 3.73 3.12
N ILE A 196 2.77 2.68 3.73
CA ILE A 196 3.15 1.29 3.48
C ILE A 196 1.90 0.53 3.03
N THR A 197 1.91 0.11 1.76
CA THR A 197 0.88 -0.77 1.19
C THR A 197 1.35 -2.22 1.37
N PRO A 198 0.89 -2.92 2.43
CA PRO A 198 1.51 -4.17 2.84
C PRO A 198 1.04 -5.37 2.02
N TYR A 199 2.00 -6.16 1.54
CA TYR A 199 1.83 -7.51 1.05
C TYR A 199 2.82 -8.44 1.75
N TRP A 200 2.61 -9.76 1.67
CA TRP A 200 3.47 -10.75 2.32
C TRP A 200 4.03 -11.71 1.27
N ARG A 201 5.21 -11.38 0.73
CA ARG A 201 5.81 -12.05 -0.43
C ARG A 201 7.34 -12.10 -0.28
N PRO A 202 8.02 -12.94 -1.06
CA PRO A 202 9.47 -12.86 -1.17
C PRO A 202 9.88 -11.47 -1.63
N ALA A 203 10.92 -10.90 -1.00
CA ALA A 203 11.41 -9.55 -1.32
C ALA A 203 12.46 -9.55 -2.45
N SER A 204 12.89 -10.71 -2.90
CA SER A 204 13.93 -10.88 -3.94
C SER A 204 13.39 -11.66 -5.13
#